data_bf2e25dda9e20de3814ce1fbea8fed8f
#
_entry.id   bf2e25dda9e20de3814ce1fbea8fed8f
#
_cell.length_a   1.000
_cell.length_b   1.000
_cell.length_c   1.000
_cell.angle_alpha   90.00
_cell.angle_beta   90.00
_cell.angle_gamma   90.00
#
_symmetry.space_group_name_H-M   'P 1'
#
loop_
_entity.id
_entity.type
_entity.pdbx_description
1 polymer ?
#
loop_
_entity_poly.entity_id
_entity_poly.type
_entity_poly.pdbx_seq_one_letter_code
_entity_poly.pdbx_strand_id
1 'polypeptide(L)'
;TSPEKPSGVALITTVDGGENSIVVNSGANFDLTEADIEKAREAFKSASIVLMQLETPISALIAAANLAKGCGCYVVLNPAPAPKNPLPQELLRNVDLLIPNETEASTISGCKITDEATAAQAIEIIQKTGVKDVIITIGSKGAIAMIDGKPTLSPALRVRAIDTTAAGDTFCGALCTALINGLDMRSALAFANKASSISVTKAGAQISMPYLSEM
;
A
#
# COMPACT_ATOMS: atom_id res chain seq x y z
N THR A 1 -17.39 -11.53 -10.77
CA THR A 1 -17.41 -11.09 -12.19
C THR A 1 -18.56 -10.14 -12.39
N SER A 2 -18.33 -8.99 -13.05
CA SER A 2 -19.39 -8.10 -13.51
C SER A 2 -19.94 -8.63 -14.83
N PRO A 3 -21.28 -8.73 -15.00
CA PRO A 3 -21.89 -9.12 -16.27
C PRO A 3 -21.90 -7.97 -17.30
N GLU A 4 -21.72 -6.72 -16.87
CA GLU A 4 -21.93 -5.53 -17.68
C GLU A 4 -20.66 -4.79 -18.05
N LYS A 5 -19.58 -4.96 -17.28
CA LYS A 5 -18.33 -4.22 -17.46
C LYS A 5 -17.12 -5.15 -17.59
N PRO A 6 -16.18 -4.80 -18.47
CA PRO A 6 -14.89 -5.49 -18.52
C PRO A 6 -14.07 -5.19 -17.24
N SER A 7 -13.06 -5.99 -16.99
CA SER A 7 -12.07 -5.70 -15.94
C SER A 7 -11.42 -4.34 -16.17
N GLY A 8 -10.94 -3.72 -15.10
CA GLY A 8 -10.17 -2.48 -15.19
C GLY A 8 -8.95 -2.63 -16.10
N VAL A 9 -8.58 -1.54 -16.78
CA VAL A 9 -7.42 -1.47 -17.69
C VAL A 9 -6.61 -0.23 -17.35
N ALA A 10 -5.30 -0.39 -17.25
CA ALA A 10 -4.36 0.71 -17.11
C ALA A 10 -3.52 0.86 -18.38
N LEU A 11 -3.48 2.07 -18.94
CA LEU A 11 -2.54 2.47 -19.99
C LEU A 11 -1.35 3.13 -19.32
N ILE A 12 -0.19 2.49 -19.38
CA ILE A 12 1.02 2.94 -18.71
C ILE A 12 2.01 3.42 -19.78
N THR A 13 2.38 4.70 -19.69
CA THR A 13 3.43 5.29 -20.52
C THR A 13 4.67 5.47 -19.66
N THR A 14 5.75 4.83 -20.04
CA THR A 14 7.06 4.95 -19.39
C THR A 14 8.00 5.80 -20.23
N VAL A 15 8.88 6.56 -19.58
CA VAL A 15 9.94 7.34 -20.21
C VAL A 15 11.31 6.84 -19.76
N ASP A 16 12.35 7.22 -20.51
CA ASP A 16 13.73 6.93 -20.12
C ASP A 16 14.00 7.52 -18.71
N GLY A 17 14.49 6.67 -17.80
CA GLY A 17 14.68 7.02 -16.39
C GLY A 17 13.68 6.38 -15.44
N GLY A 18 12.67 5.64 -15.97
CA GLY A 18 11.74 4.82 -15.17
C GLY A 18 10.53 5.57 -14.63
N GLU A 19 10.36 6.86 -14.92
CA GLU A 19 9.13 7.58 -14.59
C GLU A 19 7.97 7.06 -15.46
N ASN A 20 6.76 7.04 -14.90
CA ASN A 20 5.57 6.62 -15.60
C ASN A 20 4.40 7.58 -15.46
N SER A 21 3.48 7.51 -16.41
CA SER A 21 2.17 8.14 -16.36
C SER A 21 1.11 7.09 -16.62
N ILE A 22 0.11 7.01 -15.77
CA ILE A 22 -0.89 5.94 -15.81
C ILE A 22 -2.28 6.54 -15.99
N VAL A 23 -2.98 6.09 -17.04
CA VAL A 23 -4.41 6.38 -17.26
C VAL A 23 -5.20 5.11 -16.96
N VAL A 24 -6.07 5.16 -15.97
CA VAL A 24 -6.85 4.01 -15.50
C VAL A 24 -8.31 4.15 -15.93
N ASN A 25 -8.83 3.11 -16.57
CA ASN A 25 -10.27 2.86 -16.64
C ASN A 25 -10.60 1.76 -15.63
N SER A 26 -11.27 2.11 -14.55
CA SER A 26 -11.52 1.19 -13.44
C SER A 26 -12.44 0.01 -13.78
N GLY A 27 -13.24 0.11 -14.86
CA GLY A 27 -14.13 -0.97 -15.30
C GLY A 27 -14.96 -1.56 -14.15
N ALA A 28 -14.96 -2.87 -14.03
CA ALA A 28 -15.69 -3.61 -13.02
C ALA A 28 -15.14 -3.47 -11.58
N ASN A 29 -13.98 -2.85 -11.36
CA ASN A 29 -13.44 -2.66 -10.01
C ASN A 29 -14.41 -1.87 -9.12
N PHE A 30 -15.14 -0.90 -9.70
CA PHE A 30 -16.12 -0.10 -8.97
C PHE A 30 -17.52 -0.73 -8.84
N ASP A 31 -17.70 -1.96 -9.34
CA ASP A 31 -18.92 -2.75 -9.13
C ASP A 31 -18.85 -3.61 -7.86
N LEU A 32 -17.71 -3.63 -7.16
CA LEU A 32 -17.56 -4.37 -5.90
C LEU A 32 -18.50 -3.79 -4.84
N THR A 33 -19.30 -4.64 -4.23
CA THR A 33 -20.31 -4.27 -3.23
C THR A 33 -19.98 -4.84 -1.86
N GLU A 34 -20.62 -4.29 -0.83
CA GLU A 34 -20.57 -4.82 0.54
C GLU A 34 -21.07 -6.29 0.60
N ALA A 35 -22.07 -6.63 -0.22
CA ALA A 35 -22.60 -8.00 -0.32
C ALA A 35 -21.55 -8.97 -0.91
N ASP A 36 -20.67 -8.50 -1.79
CA ASP A 36 -19.59 -9.34 -2.34
C ASP A 36 -18.49 -9.56 -1.30
N ILE A 37 -18.21 -8.55 -0.47
CA ILE A 37 -17.31 -8.69 0.69
C ILE A 37 -17.87 -9.72 1.67
N GLU A 38 -19.17 -9.66 1.99
CA GLU A 38 -19.79 -10.62 2.89
C GLU A 38 -19.75 -12.05 2.35
N LYS A 39 -19.94 -12.26 1.05
CA LYS A 39 -19.81 -13.59 0.40
C LYS A 39 -18.38 -14.17 0.55
N ALA A 40 -17.37 -13.31 0.70
CA ALA A 40 -15.97 -13.72 0.89
C ALA A 40 -15.61 -14.02 2.36
N ARG A 41 -16.56 -13.98 3.31
CA ARG A 41 -16.35 -14.12 4.76
C ARG A 41 -15.42 -15.28 5.15
N GLU A 42 -15.54 -16.44 4.51
CA GLU A 42 -14.71 -17.60 4.84
C GLU A 42 -13.22 -17.36 4.47
N ALA A 43 -12.94 -16.57 3.41
CA ALA A 43 -11.57 -16.17 3.09
C ALA A 43 -11.01 -15.24 4.18
N PHE A 44 -11.81 -14.30 4.69
CA PHE A 44 -11.39 -13.44 5.80
C PHE A 44 -11.09 -14.21 7.07
N LYS A 45 -11.89 -15.24 7.41
CA LYS A 45 -11.62 -16.10 8.57
C LYS A 45 -10.29 -16.86 8.50
N SER A 46 -9.82 -17.15 7.30
CA SER A 46 -8.56 -17.86 7.05
C SER A 46 -7.37 -16.94 6.83
N ALA A 47 -7.61 -15.64 6.68
CA ALA A 47 -6.56 -14.68 6.42
C ALA A 47 -5.91 -14.16 7.71
N SER A 48 -4.60 -13.96 7.69
CA SER A 48 -3.88 -13.25 8.75
C SER A 48 -3.83 -11.74 8.50
N ILE A 49 -3.68 -11.34 7.24
CA ILE A 49 -3.62 -9.94 6.79
C ILE A 49 -4.63 -9.71 5.68
N VAL A 50 -5.29 -8.56 5.70
CA VAL A 50 -6.10 -8.04 4.60
C VAL A 50 -5.44 -6.76 4.09
N LEU A 51 -4.92 -6.79 2.86
CA LEU A 51 -4.30 -5.67 2.18
C LEU A 51 -5.28 -5.07 1.18
N MET A 52 -5.49 -3.76 1.26
CA MET A 52 -6.43 -3.00 0.43
C MET A 52 -5.77 -1.77 -0.19
N GLN A 53 -6.38 -1.28 -1.28
CA GLN A 53 -6.03 -0.03 -1.97
C GLN A 53 -7.30 0.81 -2.21
N LEU A 54 -7.17 2.02 -2.78
CA LEU A 54 -8.31 2.91 -3.08
C LEU A 54 -8.84 2.78 -4.52
N GLU A 55 -8.65 1.63 -5.15
CA GLU A 55 -9.11 1.37 -6.52
C GLU A 55 -10.45 0.63 -6.59
N THR A 56 -11.17 0.57 -5.48
CA THR A 56 -12.50 -0.01 -5.32
C THR A 56 -13.39 0.95 -4.53
N PRO A 57 -14.73 0.76 -4.50
CA PRO A 57 -15.62 1.63 -3.74
C PRO A 57 -15.26 1.72 -2.25
N ILE A 58 -15.30 2.93 -1.70
CA ILE A 58 -15.01 3.17 -0.28
C ILE A 58 -15.96 2.38 0.65
N SER A 59 -17.21 2.21 0.28
CA SER A 59 -18.16 1.39 1.05
C SER A 59 -17.73 -0.08 1.14
N ALA A 60 -17.21 -0.64 0.04
CA ALA A 60 -16.66 -1.99 0.03
C ALA A 60 -15.40 -2.09 0.90
N LEU A 61 -14.53 -1.07 0.90
CA LEU A 61 -13.35 -1.03 1.78
C LEU A 61 -13.74 -0.94 3.26
N ILE A 62 -14.74 -0.14 3.60
CA ILE A 62 -15.27 -0.06 4.97
C ILE A 62 -15.82 -1.43 5.40
N ALA A 63 -16.64 -2.07 4.56
CA ALA A 63 -17.17 -3.40 4.83
C ALA A 63 -16.06 -4.44 5.00
N ALA A 64 -15.03 -4.40 4.12
CA ALA A 64 -13.88 -5.31 4.21
C ALA A 64 -13.07 -5.09 5.48
N ALA A 65 -12.80 -3.84 5.86
CA ALA A 65 -12.07 -3.52 7.08
C ALA A 65 -12.84 -3.97 8.33
N ASN A 66 -14.15 -3.70 8.40
CA ASN A 66 -15.01 -4.16 9.49
C ASN A 66 -15.02 -5.69 9.59
N LEU A 67 -15.20 -6.39 8.47
CA LEU A 67 -15.21 -7.84 8.43
C LEU A 67 -13.84 -8.42 8.83
N ALA A 68 -12.76 -7.86 8.34
CA ALA A 68 -11.39 -8.26 8.67
C ALA A 68 -11.11 -8.14 10.17
N LYS A 69 -11.47 -7.01 10.77
CA LYS A 69 -11.35 -6.81 12.24
C LYS A 69 -12.20 -7.79 13.01
N GLY A 70 -13.44 -8.07 12.56
CA GLY A 70 -14.31 -9.08 13.16
C GLY A 70 -13.77 -10.51 13.09
N CYS A 71 -12.91 -10.79 12.10
CA CYS A 71 -12.23 -12.08 11.93
C CYS A 71 -10.84 -12.13 12.60
N GLY A 72 -10.36 -11.02 13.21
CA GLY A 72 -9.04 -10.96 13.85
C GLY A 72 -7.88 -10.71 12.90
N CYS A 73 -8.15 -10.32 11.65
CA CYS A 73 -7.10 -10.00 10.68
C CYS A 73 -6.39 -8.69 11.02
N TYR A 74 -5.13 -8.60 10.63
CA TYR A 74 -4.38 -7.35 10.57
C TYR A 74 -4.74 -6.60 9.29
N VAL A 75 -5.21 -5.37 9.39
CA VAL A 75 -5.72 -4.59 8.26
C VAL A 75 -4.67 -3.62 7.77
N VAL A 76 -4.26 -3.75 6.52
CA VAL A 76 -3.29 -2.90 5.84
C VAL A 76 -3.99 -2.14 4.71
N LEU A 77 -3.80 -0.83 4.66
CA LEU A 77 -4.29 0.02 3.57
C LEU A 77 -3.12 0.75 2.92
N ASN A 78 -2.94 0.53 1.62
CA ASN A 78 -2.14 1.40 0.76
C ASN A 78 -3.10 2.42 0.12
N PRO A 79 -3.06 3.71 0.49
CA PRO A 79 -4.06 4.69 0.04
C PRO A 79 -3.77 5.23 -1.37
N ALA A 80 -3.46 4.32 -2.29
CA ALA A 80 -3.21 4.57 -3.70
C ALA A 80 -4.48 4.31 -4.54
N PRO A 81 -4.80 5.19 -5.50
CA PRO A 81 -4.21 6.51 -5.73
C PRO A 81 -4.57 7.53 -4.63
N ALA A 82 -3.81 8.62 -4.55
CA ALA A 82 -4.03 9.67 -3.54
C ALA A 82 -5.51 10.09 -3.46
N PRO A 83 -6.13 10.05 -2.27
CA PRO A 83 -7.56 10.28 -2.14
C PRO A 83 -7.92 11.73 -2.46
N LYS A 84 -8.97 11.94 -3.27
CA LYS A 84 -9.47 13.28 -3.61
C LYS A 84 -10.21 13.96 -2.46
N ASN A 85 -10.76 13.17 -1.54
CA ASN A 85 -11.50 13.61 -0.36
C ASN A 85 -10.88 12.97 0.89
N PRO A 86 -11.07 13.55 2.08
CA PRO A 86 -10.65 12.92 3.33
C PRO A 86 -11.20 11.49 3.44
N LEU A 87 -10.35 10.56 3.84
CA LEU A 87 -10.78 9.18 4.07
C LEU A 87 -11.76 9.10 5.24
N PRO A 88 -12.83 8.32 5.13
CA PRO A 88 -13.81 8.18 6.20
C PRO A 88 -13.16 7.67 7.50
N GLN A 89 -13.53 8.29 8.62
CA GLN A 89 -13.05 7.90 9.95
C GLN A 89 -13.41 6.45 10.29
N GLU A 90 -14.53 5.96 9.74
CA GLU A 90 -14.97 4.59 9.90
C GLU A 90 -13.99 3.59 9.26
N LEU A 91 -13.39 3.94 8.10
CA LEU A 91 -12.34 3.14 7.49
C LEU A 91 -11.06 3.20 8.33
N LEU A 92 -10.58 4.42 8.62
CA LEU A 92 -9.27 4.64 9.26
C LEU A 92 -9.14 3.99 10.64
N ARG A 93 -10.21 3.97 11.43
CA ARG A 93 -10.22 3.31 12.76
C ARG A 93 -10.00 1.79 12.71
N ASN A 94 -10.26 1.18 11.57
CA ASN A 94 -10.08 -0.26 11.36
C ASN A 94 -8.75 -0.60 10.66
N VAL A 95 -7.95 0.41 10.29
CA VAL A 95 -6.65 0.21 9.65
C VAL A 95 -5.57 0.09 10.73
N ASP A 96 -4.90 -1.06 10.78
CA ASP A 96 -3.76 -1.26 11.66
C ASP A 96 -2.49 -0.64 11.08
N LEU A 97 -2.31 -0.70 9.76
CA LEU A 97 -1.14 -0.15 9.07
C LEU A 97 -1.55 0.59 7.79
N LEU A 98 -1.16 1.86 7.70
CA LEU A 98 -1.31 2.68 6.48
C LEU A 98 0.06 2.80 5.79
N ILE A 99 0.11 2.57 4.47
CA ILE A 99 1.35 2.63 3.68
C ILE A 99 1.19 3.62 2.53
N PRO A 100 1.20 4.93 2.78
CA PRO A 100 1.19 5.95 1.75
C PRO A 100 2.60 6.18 1.15
N ASN A 101 2.65 6.68 -0.08
CA ASN A 101 3.84 7.36 -0.60
C ASN A 101 3.89 8.83 -0.13
N GLU A 102 4.93 9.59 -0.53
CA GLU A 102 5.11 11.00 -0.14
C GLU A 102 3.90 11.88 -0.55
N THR A 103 3.35 11.68 -1.74
CA THR A 103 2.20 12.43 -2.25
C THR A 103 0.92 12.09 -1.49
N GLU A 104 0.65 10.82 -1.29
CA GLU A 104 -0.51 10.32 -0.56
C GLU A 104 -0.46 10.77 0.90
N ALA A 105 0.69 10.61 1.56
CA ALA A 105 0.88 11.05 2.93
C ALA A 105 0.74 12.57 3.07
N SER A 106 1.27 13.35 2.11
CA SER A 106 1.09 14.81 2.10
C SER A 106 -0.37 15.19 1.95
N THR A 107 -1.12 14.47 1.10
CA THR A 107 -2.56 14.71 0.88
C THR A 107 -3.37 14.39 2.14
N ILE A 108 -3.09 13.27 2.80
CA ILE A 108 -3.84 12.80 3.97
C ILE A 108 -3.51 13.65 5.22
N SER A 109 -2.24 13.99 5.42
CA SER A 109 -1.79 14.75 6.59
C SER A 109 -1.95 16.27 6.46
N GLY A 110 -2.02 16.78 5.22
CA GLY A 110 -1.90 18.22 4.94
C GLY A 110 -0.47 18.77 5.14
N CYS A 111 0.51 17.90 5.40
CA CYS A 111 1.91 18.25 5.63
C CYS A 111 2.74 17.91 4.40
N LYS A 112 3.42 18.89 3.81
CA LYS A 112 4.32 18.63 2.68
C LYS A 112 5.55 17.88 3.16
N ILE A 113 5.80 16.72 2.58
CA ILE A 113 6.96 15.87 2.92
C ILE A 113 8.14 16.24 2.04
N THR A 114 9.25 16.64 2.66
CA THR A 114 10.50 17.02 2.00
C THR A 114 11.72 16.29 2.57
N ASP A 115 11.63 15.82 3.80
CA ASP A 115 12.68 15.17 4.57
C ASP A 115 12.11 14.23 5.64
N GLU A 116 12.99 13.60 6.42
CA GLU A 116 12.61 12.66 7.48
C GLU A 116 11.80 13.33 8.60
N ALA A 117 12.07 14.59 8.92
CA ALA A 117 11.38 15.30 9.99
C ALA A 117 9.92 15.60 9.60
N THR A 118 9.69 16.07 8.38
CA THR A 118 8.34 16.30 7.85
C THR A 118 7.58 15.01 7.62
N ALA A 119 8.27 13.91 7.26
CA ALA A 119 7.66 12.60 7.19
C ALA A 119 7.22 12.11 8.58
N ALA A 120 8.04 12.28 9.61
CA ALA A 120 7.68 11.95 10.99
C ALA A 120 6.45 12.76 11.47
N GLN A 121 6.42 14.06 11.16
CA GLN A 121 5.27 14.90 11.47
C GLN A 121 4.00 14.42 10.76
N ALA A 122 4.09 14.04 9.49
CA ALA A 122 2.96 13.49 8.73
C ALA A 122 2.46 12.17 9.36
N ILE A 123 3.37 11.29 9.80
CA ILE A 123 3.01 10.05 10.50
C ILE A 123 2.20 10.37 11.76
N GLU A 124 2.67 11.29 12.61
CA GLU A 124 1.96 11.67 13.83
C GLU A 124 0.57 12.25 13.58
N ILE A 125 0.42 13.06 12.51
CA ILE A 125 -0.87 13.62 12.11
C ILE A 125 -1.82 12.49 11.66
N ILE A 126 -1.33 11.57 10.83
CA ILE A 126 -2.13 10.44 10.33
C ILE A 126 -2.54 9.53 11.49
N GLN A 127 -1.65 9.23 12.44
CA GLN A 127 -1.98 8.40 13.60
C GLN A 127 -3.11 9.00 14.46
N LYS A 128 -3.22 10.33 14.53
CA LYS A 128 -4.34 11.00 15.23
C LYS A 128 -5.70 10.74 14.58
N THR A 129 -5.75 10.25 13.35
CA THR A 129 -7.00 9.83 12.69
C THR A 129 -7.49 8.46 13.17
N GLY A 130 -6.73 7.74 13.99
CA GLY A 130 -7.08 6.42 14.51
C GLY A 130 -6.31 5.27 13.87
N VAL A 131 -5.53 5.53 12.84
CA VAL A 131 -4.59 4.55 12.26
C VAL A 131 -3.50 4.24 13.29
N LYS A 132 -3.20 2.96 13.50
CA LYS A 132 -2.25 2.54 14.52
C LYS A 132 -0.80 2.77 14.09
N ASP A 133 -0.42 2.24 12.93
CA ASP A 133 0.93 2.33 12.40
C ASP A 133 0.93 2.95 11.00
N VAL A 134 1.98 3.70 10.67
CA VAL A 134 2.13 4.35 9.36
C VAL A 134 3.55 4.14 8.86
N ILE A 135 3.67 3.74 7.59
CA ILE A 135 4.94 3.66 6.86
C ILE A 135 4.81 4.57 5.64
N ILE A 136 5.71 5.52 5.48
CA ILE A 136 5.75 6.38 4.29
C ILE A 136 6.86 5.90 3.37
N THR A 137 6.50 5.45 2.15
CA THR A 137 7.50 5.14 1.11
C THR A 137 7.98 6.43 0.45
N ILE A 138 9.30 6.54 0.27
CA ILE A 138 9.98 7.74 -0.23
C ILE A 138 10.86 7.43 -1.46
N GLY A 139 10.30 6.67 -2.36
CA GLY A 139 10.90 6.28 -3.64
C GLY A 139 12.26 5.61 -3.45
N SER A 140 13.26 6.07 -4.20
CA SER A 140 14.62 5.51 -4.17
C SER A 140 15.36 5.67 -2.83
N LYS A 141 14.82 6.47 -1.91
CA LYS A 141 15.39 6.61 -0.56
C LYS A 141 14.95 5.48 0.37
N GLY A 142 13.85 4.78 0.08
CA GLY A 142 13.32 3.67 0.88
C GLY A 142 12.00 3.99 1.56
N ALA A 143 11.90 3.73 2.87
CA ALA A 143 10.67 3.97 3.63
C ALA A 143 10.98 4.48 5.05
N ILE A 144 10.08 5.31 5.60
CA ILE A 144 10.16 5.84 6.96
C ILE A 144 8.99 5.29 7.77
N ALA A 145 9.28 4.82 8.98
CA ALA A 145 8.29 4.39 9.97
C ALA A 145 8.68 4.90 11.37
N MET A 146 7.71 4.96 12.27
CA MET A 146 7.99 5.14 13.70
C MET A 146 8.32 3.78 14.32
N ILE A 147 9.56 3.59 14.78
CA ILE A 147 10.01 2.37 15.47
C ILE A 147 10.54 2.78 16.84
N ASP A 148 10.00 2.18 17.90
CA ASP A 148 10.34 2.53 19.29
C ASP A 148 10.17 4.03 19.58
N GLY A 149 9.12 4.65 19.00
CA GLY A 149 8.80 6.07 19.16
C GLY A 149 9.77 7.02 18.44
N LYS A 150 10.61 6.51 17.52
CA LYS A 150 11.57 7.31 16.75
C LYS A 150 11.35 7.14 15.25
N PRO A 151 11.41 8.22 14.45
CA PRO A 151 11.43 8.11 13.01
C PRO A 151 12.67 7.32 12.58
N THR A 152 12.43 6.28 11.81
CA THR A 152 13.47 5.34 11.36
C THR A 152 13.39 5.19 9.85
N LEU A 153 14.47 5.56 9.17
CA LEU A 153 14.64 5.32 7.74
C LEU A 153 15.14 3.89 7.52
N SER A 154 14.39 3.14 6.71
CA SER A 154 14.86 1.89 6.12
C SER A 154 15.25 2.17 4.66
N PRO A 155 16.54 2.15 4.30
CA PRO A 155 16.99 2.57 2.98
C PRO A 155 16.66 1.51 1.91
N ALA A 156 16.32 1.98 0.70
CA ALA A 156 16.23 1.13 -0.48
C ALA A 156 17.64 0.71 -0.96
N LEU A 157 17.73 -0.38 -1.69
CA LEU A 157 18.97 -0.75 -2.38
C LEU A 157 19.21 0.20 -3.56
N ARG A 158 20.45 0.60 -3.75
CA ARG A 158 20.84 1.40 -4.92
C ARG A 158 20.90 0.52 -6.15
N VAL A 159 19.94 0.71 -7.04
CA VAL A 159 19.84 -0.02 -8.31
C VAL A 159 19.62 0.96 -9.47
N ARG A 160 19.87 0.51 -10.68
CA ARG A 160 19.45 1.24 -11.88
C ARG A 160 18.01 0.85 -12.20
N ALA A 161 17.07 1.75 -11.96
CA ALA A 161 15.68 1.54 -12.31
C ALA A 161 15.50 1.51 -13.83
N ILE A 162 14.71 0.57 -14.30
CA ILE A 162 14.26 0.42 -15.69
C ILE A 162 12.78 0.83 -15.78
N ASP A 163 11.97 0.35 -14.82
CA ASP A 163 10.53 0.59 -14.76
C ASP A 163 10.09 0.61 -13.29
N THR A 164 9.46 1.70 -12.85
CA THR A 164 8.99 1.83 -11.46
C THR A 164 7.55 1.38 -11.26
N THR A 165 6.92 0.84 -12.31
CA THR A 165 5.56 0.29 -12.24
C THR A 165 5.49 -0.83 -11.20
N ALA A 166 4.46 -0.82 -10.38
CA ALA A 166 4.21 -1.78 -9.30
C ALA A 166 5.30 -1.86 -8.20
N ALA A 167 6.21 -0.87 -8.10
CA ALA A 167 7.20 -0.84 -7.03
C ALA A 167 6.54 -0.73 -5.64
N GLY A 168 5.49 0.10 -5.51
CA GLY A 168 4.68 0.23 -4.30
C GLY A 168 3.91 -1.04 -3.97
N ASP A 169 3.32 -1.69 -4.97
CA ASP A 169 2.59 -2.95 -4.79
C ASP A 169 3.52 -4.06 -4.31
N THR A 170 4.72 -4.14 -4.92
CA THR A 170 5.76 -5.08 -4.52
C THR A 170 6.19 -4.83 -3.07
N PHE A 171 6.40 -3.56 -2.69
CA PHE A 171 6.73 -3.19 -1.33
C PHE A 171 5.64 -3.65 -0.35
N CYS A 172 4.38 -3.33 -0.61
CA CYS A 172 3.25 -3.69 0.25
C CYS A 172 3.09 -5.22 0.39
N GLY A 173 3.15 -5.95 -0.74
CA GLY A 173 3.05 -7.42 -0.72
C GLY A 173 4.19 -8.08 0.02
N ALA A 174 5.44 -7.63 -0.20
CA ALA A 174 6.61 -8.15 0.48
C ALA A 174 6.59 -7.83 1.99
N LEU A 175 6.17 -6.61 2.38
CA LEU A 175 6.01 -6.23 3.78
C LEU A 175 5.00 -7.13 4.49
N CYS A 176 3.82 -7.32 3.91
CA CYS A 176 2.81 -8.21 4.46
C CYS A 176 3.34 -9.65 4.61
N THR A 177 4.06 -10.15 3.59
CA THR A 177 4.68 -11.48 3.64
C THR A 177 5.68 -11.59 4.77
N ALA A 178 6.54 -10.58 4.96
CA ALA A 178 7.53 -10.56 6.04
C ALA A 178 6.86 -10.57 7.41
N LEU A 179 5.81 -9.76 7.60
CA LEU A 179 5.06 -9.69 8.86
C LEU A 179 4.34 -11.02 9.18
N ILE A 180 3.72 -11.68 8.18
CA ILE A 180 3.09 -13.01 8.37
C ILE A 180 4.12 -14.06 8.80
N ASN A 181 5.36 -13.96 8.29
CA ASN A 181 6.45 -14.86 8.67
C ASN A 181 7.12 -14.47 10.01
N GLY A 182 6.57 -13.51 10.75
CA GLY A 182 7.01 -13.16 12.09
C GLY A 182 8.26 -12.26 12.16
N LEU A 183 8.65 -11.61 11.06
CA LEU A 183 9.72 -10.63 11.10
C LEU A 183 9.26 -9.39 11.89
N ASP A 184 10.17 -8.80 12.67
CA ASP A 184 9.92 -7.50 13.27
C ASP A 184 9.83 -6.40 12.21
N MET A 185 9.27 -5.24 12.56
CA MET A 185 9.02 -4.14 11.63
C MET A 185 10.29 -3.68 10.90
N ARG A 186 11.44 -3.65 11.57
CA ARG A 186 12.71 -3.20 10.98
C ARG A 186 13.18 -4.18 9.91
N SER A 187 13.13 -5.46 10.20
CA SER A 187 13.47 -6.55 9.27
C SER A 187 12.47 -6.64 8.11
N ALA A 188 11.17 -6.45 8.39
CA ALA A 188 10.12 -6.46 7.37
C ALA A 188 10.27 -5.29 6.39
N LEU A 189 10.62 -4.08 6.87
CA LEU A 189 10.92 -2.93 6.02
C LEU A 189 12.13 -3.18 5.11
N ALA A 190 13.20 -3.76 5.65
CA ALA A 190 14.39 -4.08 4.86
C ALA A 190 14.08 -5.13 3.77
N PHE A 191 13.27 -6.13 4.10
CA PHE A 191 12.81 -7.14 3.15
C PHE A 191 11.94 -6.51 2.04
N ALA A 192 10.99 -5.66 2.39
CA ALA A 192 10.11 -4.97 1.44
C ALA A 192 10.89 -4.03 0.51
N ASN A 193 11.84 -3.26 1.06
CA ASN A 193 12.71 -2.39 0.26
C ASN A 193 13.58 -3.21 -0.72
N LYS A 194 14.09 -4.37 -0.30
CA LYS A 194 14.85 -5.26 -1.18
C LYS A 194 13.99 -5.76 -2.33
N ALA A 195 12.79 -6.26 -2.04
CA ALA A 195 11.85 -6.74 -3.06
C ALA A 195 11.50 -5.65 -4.09
N SER A 196 11.12 -4.47 -3.61
CA SER A 196 10.79 -3.31 -4.45
C SER A 196 12.00 -2.84 -5.28
N SER A 197 13.20 -2.85 -4.69
CA SER A 197 14.42 -2.50 -5.43
C SER A 197 14.75 -3.49 -6.56
N ILE A 198 14.44 -4.77 -6.38
CA ILE A 198 14.60 -5.76 -7.46
C ILE A 198 13.54 -5.56 -8.53
N SER A 199 12.27 -5.31 -8.16
CA SER A 199 11.19 -5.14 -9.15
C SER A 199 11.48 -4.01 -10.12
N VAL A 200 11.98 -2.87 -9.66
CA VAL A 200 12.26 -1.72 -10.55
C VAL A 200 13.41 -1.94 -11.54
N THR A 201 14.16 -3.03 -11.42
CA THR A 201 15.20 -3.43 -12.39
C THR A 201 14.65 -4.24 -13.57
N LYS A 202 13.36 -4.55 -13.55
CA LYS A 202 12.68 -5.34 -14.57
C LYS A 202 11.53 -4.52 -15.17
N ALA A 203 11.26 -4.71 -16.47
CA ALA A 203 10.11 -4.07 -17.10
C ALA A 203 8.82 -4.81 -16.77
N GLY A 204 7.72 -4.04 -16.62
CA GLY A 204 6.37 -4.56 -16.40
C GLY A 204 5.94 -4.54 -14.94
N ALA A 205 4.66 -4.79 -14.70
CA ALA A 205 4.03 -4.75 -13.38
C ALA A 205 4.20 -6.09 -12.65
N GLN A 206 3.22 -6.98 -12.75
CA GLN A 206 3.23 -8.25 -12.02
C GLN A 206 4.45 -9.14 -12.33
N ILE A 207 4.93 -9.14 -13.57
CA ILE A 207 6.09 -9.94 -13.98
C ILE A 207 7.44 -9.42 -13.45
N SER A 208 7.50 -8.18 -12.95
CA SER A 208 8.70 -7.61 -12.37
C SER A 208 8.91 -8.05 -10.91
N MET A 209 7.86 -8.49 -10.24
CA MET A 209 7.91 -8.87 -8.82
C MET A 209 8.87 -10.05 -8.62
N PRO A 210 9.79 -9.97 -7.63
CA PRO A 210 10.77 -11.03 -7.41
C PRO A 210 10.13 -12.25 -6.74
N TYR A 211 10.60 -13.44 -7.09
CA TYR A 211 10.40 -14.63 -6.29
C TYR A 211 11.34 -14.62 -5.08
N LEU A 212 11.01 -15.39 -4.03
CA LEU A 212 11.84 -15.49 -2.83
C LEU A 212 13.27 -15.96 -3.14
N SER A 213 13.45 -16.78 -4.17
CA SER A 213 14.76 -17.26 -4.62
C SER A 213 15.65 -16.17 -5.26
N GLU A 214 15.08 -15.01 -5.58
CA GLU A 214 15.80 -13.85 -6.13
C GLU A 214 16.15 -12.80 -5.06
N MET A 215 15.71 -13.05 -3.81
CA MET A 215 15.79 -12.13 -2.67
C MET A 215 17.00 -12.42 -1.78
#